data_4e30d9f79185cb7186e3a3ae1c3224ee
#
_entry.id   4e30d9f79185cb7186e3a3ae1c3224ee
#
_cell.length_a   1.000
_cell.length_b   1.000
_cell.length_c   1.000
_cell.angle_alpha   90.00
_cell.angle_beta   90.00
_cell.angle_gamma   90.00
#
_symmetry.space_group_name_H-M   'P 1'
#
loop_
_entity.id
_entity.type
_entity.pdbx_description
1 polymer ?
#
loop_
_entity_poly.entity_id
_entity_poly.type
_entity_poly.pdbx_seq_one_letter_code
_entity_poly.pdbx_strand_id
1 'polypeptide(L)'
;MAKQAANKKVKNARKVDIDGQAIVDVKQWKKENPDQLYFDSKLEWKCYKALEASTIEFTYKPDSITLIPKQESLDWEYTPEQLKNLRDMQKGVKNKTEKSANTRWFNSQNKKQLTKVKMPAWTWSADFYLPGLEVYIDTEGNKKDMAWRNKLKSARHLLRKDGVEVIQLQTQKEITEFINYLMSYEK
;
A
#
# COMPACT_ATOMS: atom_id res chain seq x y z
N MET A 1 -3.21 -29.42 17.17
CA MET A 1 -3.54 -28.66 15.94
C MET A 1 -3.69 -27.14 16.17
N ALA A 2 -4.29 -26.66 17.26
CA ALA A 2 -4.45 -25.23 17.55
C ALA A 2 -3.13 -24.44 17.67
N LYS A 3 -2.09 -25.00 18.33
CA LYS A 3 -0.76 -24.36 18.47
C LYS A 3 -0.04 -24.14 17.12
N GLN A 4 -0.19 -25.05 16.15
CA GLN A 4 0.41 -24.87 14.82
C GLN A 4 -0.28 -23.78 13.99
N ALA A 5 -1.60 -23.65 14.12
CA ALA A 5 -2.35 -22.60 13.44
C ALA A 5 -2.04 -21.21 14.03
N ALA A 6 -1.90 -21.10 15.36
CA ALA A 6 -1.48 -19.85 16.00
C ALA A 6 -0.05 -19.44 15.61
N ASN A 7 0.90 -20.39 15.59
CA ASN A 7 2.28 -20.13 15.17
C ASN A 7 2.37 -19.73 13.68
N LYS A 8 1.51 -20.27 12.82
CA LYS A 8 1.45 -19.89 11.40
C LYS A 8 0.91 -18.46 11.21
N LYS A 9 -0.09 -18.06 12.03
CA LYS A 9 -0.61 -16.69 12.05
C LYS A 9 0.46 -15.69 12.53
N VAL A 10 1.19 -16.01 13.59
CA VAL A 10 2.26 -15.15 14.13
C VAL A 10 3.42 -15.02 13.15
N LYS A 11 3.85 -16.11 12.49
CA LYS A 11 4.90 -16.05 11.45
C LYS A 11 4.52 -15.17 10.25
N ASN A 12 3.25 -15.06 9.94
CA ASN A 12 2.73 -14.26 8.83
C ASN A 12 2.19 -12.88 9.29
N ALA A 13 2.26 -12.55 10.58
CA ALA A 13 1.91 -11.24 11.09
C ALA A 13 2.91 -10.23 10.52
N ARG A 14 2.41 -9.33 9.67
CA ARG A 14 3.21 -8.26 9.05
C ARG A 14 3.24 -7.02 9.92
N LYS A 15 2.14 -6.75 10.65
CA LYS A 15 2.00 -5.58 11.50
C LYS A 15 2.61 -5.81 12.87
N VAL A 16 3.25 -4.77 13.39
CA VAL A 16 3.87 -4.78 14.73
C VAL A 16 3.48 -3.51 15.49
N ASP A 17 3.47 -3.60 16.82
CA ASP A 17 3.29 -2.45 17.69
C ASP A 17 4.57 -1.64 17.88
N ILE A 18 4.54 -0.65 18.77
CA ILE A 18 5.67 0.24 19.06
C ILE A 18 6.88 -0.50 19.67
N ASP A 19 6.66 -1.65 20.31
CA ASP A 19 7.69 -2.50 20.89
C ASP A 19 8.21 -3.56 19.91
N GLY A 20 7.68 -3.56 18.67
CA GLY A 20 8.04 -4.50 17.61
C GLY A 20 7.40 -5.88 17.76
N GLN A 21 6.38 -6.02 18.63
CA GLN A 21 5.63 -7.25 18.82
C GLN A 21 4.60 -7.45 17.70
N ALA A 22 4.42 -8.68 17.26
CA ALA A 22 3.51 -8.97 16.16
C ALA A 22 2.03 -8.82 16.58
N ILE A 23 1.29 -8.01 15.86
CA ILE A 23 -0.15 -7.83 16.03
C ILE A 23 -0.89 -8.89 15.21
N VAL A 24 -1.61 -9.80 15.87
CA VAL A 24 -2.34 -10.91 15.22
C VAL A 24 -3.69 -10.45 14.70
N ASP A 25 -4.45 -9.71 15.50
CA ASP A 25 -5.74 -9.11 15.14
C ASP A 25 -5.66 -7.58 15.26
N VAL A 26 -5.47 -6.93 14.14
CA VAL A 26 -5.31 -5.47 14.08
C VAL A 26 -6.60 -4.74 14.47
N LYS A 27 -7.78 -5.31 14.18
CA LYS A 27 -9.06 -4.68 14.51
C LYS A 27 -9.30 -4.66 16.01
N GLN A 28 -9.02 -5.79 16.66
CA GLN A 28 -9.11 -5.89 18.11
C GLN A 28 -8.05 -5.01 18.77
N TRP A 29 -6.80 -5.11 18.33
CA TRP A 29 -5.69 -4.33 18.87
C TRP A 29 -5.96 -2.81 18.84
N LYS A 30 -6.49 -2.28 17.71
CA LYS A 30 -6.87 -0.86 17.60
C LYS A 30 -7.97 -0.41 18.56
N LYS A 31 -8.88 -1.30 18.93
CA LYS A 31 -9.92 -1.02 19.93
C LYS A 31 -9.34 -0.92 21.34
N GLU A 32 -8.36 -1.77 21.63
CA GLU A 32 -7.70 -1.84 22.93
C GLU A 32 -6.61 -0.76 23.09
N ASN A 33 -6.03 -0.29 21.98
CA ASN A 33 -4.93 0.67 21.93
C ASN A 33 -5.21 1.80 20.91
N PRO A 34 -6.24 2.63 21.11
CA PRO A 34 -6.69 3.59 20.10
C PRO A 34 -5.63 4.66 19.75
N ASP A 35 -4.80 5.03 20.72
CA ASP A 35 -3.81 6.11 20.60
C ASP A 35 -2.38 5.60 20.36
N GLN A 36 -2.20 4.27 20.26
CA GLN A 36 -0.87 3.70 20.07
C GLN A 36 -0.51 3.56 18.58
N LEU A 37 0.76 3.82 18.27
CA LEU A 37 1.31 3.60 16.95
C LEU A 37 1.45 2.10 16.66
N TYR A 38 1.18 1.75 15.42
CA TYR A 38 1.51 0.43 14.87
C TYR A 38 2.10 0.59 13.48
N PHE A 39 2.87 -0.39 13.07
CA PHE A 39 3.61 -0.41 11.80
C PHE A 39 3.09 -1.52 10.90
N ASP A 40 3.05 -1.26 9.61
CA ASP A 40 2.56 -2.23 8.62
C ASP A 40 3.58 -3.35 8.38
N SER A 41 4.85 -3.13 8.75
CA SER A 41 5.89 -4.15 8.67
C SER A 41 6.95 -3.97 9.78
N LYS A 42 7.69 -5.06 10.07
CA LYS A 42 8.84 -5.00 10.99
C LYS A 42 9.98 -4.14 10.43
N LEU A 43 10.10 -4.01 9.11
CA LEU A 43 11.11 -3.17 8.48
C LEU A 43 10.79 -1.68 8.71
N GLU A 44 9.52 -1.30 8.53
CA GLU A 44 9.00 0.04 8.81
C GLU A 44 9.25 0.44 10.28
N TRP A 45 8.90 -0.46 11.23
CA TRP A 45 9.21 -0.27 12.66
C TRP A 45 10.70 -0.04 12.92
N LYS A 46 11.58 -0.81 12.30
CA LYS A 46 13.02 -0.65 12.45
C LYS A 46 13.53 0.68 11.90
N CYS A 47 12.97 1.13 10.77
CA CYS A 47 13.28 2.43 10.20
C CYS A 47 12.82 3.56 11.15
N TYR A 48 11.60 3.45 11.68
CA TYR A 48 11.08 4.38 12.70
C TYR A 48 12.03 4.49 13.90
N LYS A 49 12.42 3.35 14.49
CA LYS A 49 13.33 3.33 15.65
C LYS A 49 14.72 3.88 15.33
N ALA A 50 15.21 3.69 14.12
CA ALA A 50 16.50 4.25 13.70
C ALA A 50 16.41 5.78 13.51
N LEU A 51 15.32 6.29 12.94
CA LEU A 51 15.06 7.73 12.82
C LEU A 51 14.82 8.37 14.21
N GLU A 52 14.02 7.72 15.06
CA GLU A 52 13.77 8.19 16.45
C GLU A 52 15.06 8.30 17.29
N ALA A 53 16.02 7.40 17.07
CA ALA A 53 17.32 7.41 17.73
C ALA A 53 18.32 8.40 17.11
N SER A 54 18.01 8.97 15.95
CA SER A 54 18.81 9.98 15.27
C SER A 54 18.35 11.38 15.67
N THR A 55 19.10 12.41 15.28
CA THR A 55 18.71 13.83 15.43
C THR A 55 17.86 14.33 14.26
N ILE A 56 17.58 13.47 13.28
CA ILE A 56 16.92 13.83 12.04
C ILE A 56 15.41 14.01 12.28
N GLU A 57 14.90 15.18 11.94
CA GLU A 57 13.46 15.41 11.95
C GLU A 57 12.73 14.60 10.89
N PHE A 58 11.65 13.94 11.26
CA PHE A 58 10.85 13.16 10.33
C PHE A 58 9.35 13.17 10.65
N THR A 59 8.55 13.00 9.63
CA THR A 59 7.11 12.76 9.72
C THR A 59 6.83 11.31 9.36
N TYR A 60 6.20 10.57 10.28
CA TYR A 60 5.73 9.20 10.04
C TYR A 60 4.36 9.23 9.38
N LYS A 61 4.18 8.45 8.31
CA LYS A 61 2.97 8.39 7.48
C LYS A 61 2.51 9.79 7.04
N PRO A 62 3.32 10.49 6.24
CA PRO A 62 2.93 11.77 5.68
C PRO A 62 1.69 11.64 4.79
N ASP A 63 1.07 12.74 4.45
CA ASP A 63 -0.07 12.79 3.55
C ASP A 63 0.23 12.10 2.21
N SER A 64 -0.78 11.45 1.67
CA SER A 64 -0.67 10.78 0.38
C SER A 64 -0.49 11.78 -0.75
N ILE A 65 0.44 11.48 -1.65
CA ILE A 65 0.73 12.30 -2.84
C ILE A 65 -0.18 11.85 -3.98
N THR A 66 -0.89 12.80 -4.57
CA THR A 66 -1.74 12.54 -5.74
C THR A 66 -0.88 12.49 -7.01
N LEU A 67 -0.71 11.30 -7.57
CA LEU A 67 0.05 11.07 -8.82
C LEU A 67 -0.78 11.43 -10.04
N ILE A 68 -2.05 11.04 -10.03
CA ILE A 68 -3.04 11.37 -11.05
C ILE A 68 -4.31 11.82 -10.32
N PRO A 69 -4.80 13.03 -10.58
CA PRO A 69 -6.03 13.50 -9.96
C PRO A 69 -7.23 12.70 -10.44
N LYS A 70 -8.31 12.77 -9.66
CA LYS A 70 -9.59 12.20 -10.06
C LYS A 70 -10.05 12.86 -11.37
N GLN A 71 -10.43 12.04 -12.33
CA GLN A 71 -10.86 12.51 -13.64
C GLN A 71 -12.04 11.70 -14.17
N GLU A 72 -12.72 12.23 -15.18
CA GLU A 72 -13.73 11.51 -15.94
C GLU A 72 -13.15 11.17 -17.32
N SER A 73 -13.44 9.97 -17.78
CA SER A 73 -13.06 9.45 -19.08
C SER A 73 -14.26 8.83 -19.77
N LEU A 74 -14.25 8.74 -21.09
CA LEU A 74 -15.19 7.91 -21.83
C LEU A 74 -14.58 6.51 -21.99
N ASP A 75 -15.33 5.50 -21.61
CA ASP A 75 -14.92 4.11 -21.79
C ASP A 75 -16.12 3.23 -22.15
N TRP A 76 -15.83 2.05 -22.70
CA TRP A 76 -16.85 1.05 -23.03
C TRP A 76 -17.09 0.16 -21.82
N GLU A 77 -18.22 0.39 -21.15
CA GLU A 77 -18.61 -0.38 -19.97
C GLU A 77 -20.00 -0.95 -20.06
N TYR A 78 -20.27 -1.94 -19.24
CA TYR A 78 -21.62 -2.43 -18.99
C TYR A 78 -22.38 -1.46 -18.09
N THR A 79 -23.68 -1.30 -18.31
CA THR A 79 -24.51 -0.48 -17.42
C THR A 79 -24.55 -1.03 -16.00
N PRO A 80 -24.84 -0.19 -14.99
CA PRO A 80 -24.99 -0.67 -13.61
C PRO A 80 -25.98 -1.81 -13.45
N GLU A 81 -27.07 -1.82 -14.22
CA GLU A 81 -28.06 -2.88 -14.24
C GLU A 81 -27.50 -4.19 -14.82
N GLN A 82 -26.78 -4.13 -15.94
CA GLN A 82 -26.10 -5.28 -16.53
C GLN A 82 -25.08 -5.87 -15.56
N LEU A 83 -24.30 -5.02 -14.88
CA LEU A 83 -23.30 -5.47 -13.88
C LEU A 83 -23.99 -6.07 -12.63
N LYS A 84 -25.17 -5.58 -12.26
CA LYS A 84 -25.98 -6.18 -11.19
C LYS A 84 -26.43 -7.58 -11.60
N ASN A 85 -26.97 -7.75 -12.81
CA ASN A 85 -27.41 -9.04 -13.34
C ASN A 85 -26.25 -10.07 -13.37
N LEU A 86 -25.07 -9.66 -13.82
CA LEU A 86 -23.89 -10.53 -13.80
C LEU A 86 -23.53 -10.95 -12.36
N ARG A 87 -23.57 -10.03 -11.40
CA ARG A 87 -23.30 -10.34 -9.98
C ARG A 87 -24.33 -11.32 -9.41
N ASP A 88 -25.60 -11.12 -9.74
CA ASP A 88 -26.68 -12.00 -9.28
C ASP A 88 -26.55 -13.41 -9.88
N MET A 89 -26.17 -13.53 -11.16
CA MET A 89 -25.86 -14.83 -11.79
C MET A 89 -24.67 -15.53 -11.14
N GLN A 90 -23.72 -14.81 -10.61
CA GLN A 90 -22.50 -15.36 -9.97
C GLN A 90 -22.67 -15.60 -8.47
N LYS A 91 -23.80 -15.16 -7.90
CA LYS A 91 -24.07 -15.29 -6.47
C LYS A 91 -24.20 -16.76 -6.09
N GLY A 92 -23.38 -17.18 -5.11
CA GLY A 92 -23.35 -18.58 -4.64
C GLY A 92 -22.52 -19.55 -5.50
N VAL A 93 -22.10 -19.16 -6.70
CA VAL A 93 -21.26 -19.99 -7.57
C VAL A 93 -19.84 -20.04 -7.02
N LYS A 94 -19.39 -21.23 -6.60
CA LYS A 94 -18.03 -21.44 -6.04
C LYS A 94 -17.03 -21.90 -7.11
N ASN A 95 -17.51 -22.57 -8.15
CA ASN A 95 -16.67 -23.14 -9.20
C ASN A 95 -16.18 -22.05 -10.18
N LYS A 96 -14.86 -21.95 -10.39
CA LYS A 96 -14.25 -20.98 -11.31
C LYS A 96 -14.65 -21.20 -12.77
N THR A 97 -14.80 -22.46 -13.20
CA THR A 97 -15.20 -22.79 -14.56
C THR A 97 -16.63 -22.34 -14.85
N GLU A 98 -17.55 -22.54 -13.90
CA GLU A 98 -18.93 -22.10 -13.98
C GLU A 98 -19.02 -20.56 -13.99
N LYS A 99 -18.27 -19.86 -13.11
CA LYS A 99 -18.16 -18.41 -13.17
C LYS A 99 -17.68 -17.89 -14.52
N SER A 100 -16.70 -18.57 -15.11
CA SER A 100 -16.18 -18.20 -16.43
C SER A 100 -17.22 -18.45 -17.54
N ALA A 101 -17.98 -19.53 -17.45
CA ALA A 101 -19.06 -19.82 -18.39
C ALA A 101 -20.18 -18.78 -18.31
N ASN A 102 -20.61 -18.43 -17.09
CA ASN A 102 -21.60 -17.39 -16.85
C ASN A 102 -21.16 -16.03 -17.39
N THR A 103 -19.89 -15.68 -17.19
CA THR A 103 -19.32 -14.43 -17.74
C THR A 103 -19.31 -14.42 -19.26
N ARG A 104 -18.93 -15.54 -19.91
CA ARG A 104 -18.95 -15.65 -21.37
C ARG A 104 -20.37 -15.55 -21.93
N TRP A 105 -21.32 -16.25 -21.31
CA TRP A 105 -22.72 -16.16 -21.69
C TRP A 105 -23.23 -14.72 -21.54
N PHE A 106 -22.99 -14.07 -20.40
CA PHE A 106 -23.37 -12.70 -20.17
C PHE A 106 -22.82 -11.75 -21.24
N ASN A 107 -21.52 -11.88 -21.57
CA ASN A 107 -20.88 -11.05 -22.61
C ASN A 107 -21.48 -11.28 -23.99
N SER A 108 -21.99 -12.48 -24.29
CA SER A 108 -22.65 -12.78 -25.56
C SER A 108 -24.05 -12.14 -25.67
N GLN A 109 -24.71 -11.92 -24.55
CA GLN A 109 -26.07 -11.35 -24.48
C GLN A 109 -26.09 -9.82 -24.28
N ASN A 110 -24.97 -9.25 -23.81
CA ASN A 110 -24.90 -7.84 -23.43
C ASN A 110 -23.78 -7.12 -24.19
N LYS A 111 -24.07 -5.93 -24.68
CA LYS A 111 -23.06 -5.04 -25.28
C LYS A 111 -22.68 -3.93 -24.31
N LYS A 112 -21.40 -3.64 -24.26
CA LYS A 112 -20.90 -2.45 -23.57
C LYS A 112 -21.38 -1.19 -24.28
N GLN A 113 -21.61 -0.14 -23.51
CA GLN A 113 -21.99 1.18 -24.01
C GLN A 113 -20.89 2.18 -23.70
N LEU A 114 -20.73 3.16 -24.56
CA LEU A 114 -19.82 4.27 -24.32
C LEU A 114 -20.43 5.16 -23.21
N THR A 115 -19.77 5.23 -22.08
CA THR A 115 -20.26 5.95 -20.90
C THR A 115 -19.14 6.76 -20.25
N LYS A 116 -19.54 7.77 -19.49
CA LYS A 116 -18.59 8.49 -18.62
C LYS A 116 -18.24 7.64 -17.41
N VAL A 117 -16.99 7.32 -17.26
CA VAL A 117 -16.42 6.56 -16.15
C VAL A 117 -15.63 7.50 -15.25
N LYS A 118 -15.91 7.43 -13.96
CA LYS A 118 -15.14 8.17 -12.95
C LYS A 118 -13.89 7.36 -12.60
N MET A 119 -12.74 7.87 -12.98
CA MET A 119 -11.45 7.33 -12.56
C MET A 119 -11.08 7.91 -11.21
N PRO A 120 -10.89 7.08 -10.17
CA PRO A 120 -10.44 7.56 -8.87
C PRO A 120 -9.05 8.17 -8.98
N ALA A 121 -8.71 9.06 -8.06
CA ALA A 121 -7.36 9.57 -7.95
C ALA A 121 -6.38 8.41 -7.75
N TRP A 122 -5.25 8.48 -8.41
CA TRP A 122 -4.15 7.55 -8.20
C TRP A 122 -3.15 8.19 -7.25
N THR A 123 -3.04 7.63 -6.05
CA THR A 123 -2.22 8.17 -4.97
C THR A 123 -1.09 7.22 -4.60
N TRP A 124 -0.02 7.78 -4.07
CA TRP A 124 1.08 7.06 -3.45
C TRP A 124 1.30 7.61 -2.03
N SER A 125 1.58 6.73 -1.08
CA SER A 125 1.86 7.07 0.32
C SER A 125 3.23 6.52 0.67
N ALA A 126 4.08 7.39 1.20
CA ALA A 126 5.36 7.00 1.77
C ALA A 126 5.18 6.58 3.24
N ASP A 127 6.17 5.87 3.78
CA ASP A 127 6.21 5.56 5.21
C ASP A 127 6.73 6.74 6.03
N PHE A 128 7.72 7.48 5.48
CA PHE A 128 8.33 8.62 6.17
C PHE A 128 8.61 9.78 5.21
N TYR A 129 8.67 10.98 5.78
CA TYR A 129 9.15 12.19 5.12
C TYR A 129 10.17 12.89 6.01
N LEU A 130 11.28 13.32 5.44
CA LEU A 130 12.36 14.06 6.09
C LEU A 130 12.31 15.52 5.59
N PRO A 131 11.64 16.44 6.29
CA PRO A 131 11.36 17.79 5.78
C PRO A 131 12.65 18.61 5.55
N GLY A 132 13.64 18.49 6.42
CA GLY A 132 14.91 19.20 6.28
C GLY A 132 15.78 18.75 5.08
N LEU A 133 15.47 17.60 4.48
CA LEU A 133 16.22 17.02 3.37
C LEU A 133 15.37 16.88 2.10
N GLU A 134 14.06 17.15 2.18
CA GLU A 134 13.09 16.95 1.10
C GLU A 134 13.12 15.51 0.54
N VAL A 135 13.16 14.51 1.45
CA VAL A 135 13.26 13.09 1.11
C VAL A 135 12.06 12.32 1.64
N TYR A 136 11.39 11.58 0.76
CA TYR A 136 10.43 10.55 1.14
C TYR A 136 11.10 9.19 1.22
N ILE A 137 10.74 8.41 2.24
CA ILE A 137 11.24 7.04 2.43
C ILE A 137 10.07 6.06 2.36
N ASP A 138 10.26 4.99 1.62
CA ASP A 138 9.34 3.85 1.53
C ASP A 138 10.10 2.58 1.96
N THR A 139 9.63 1.93 3.03
CA THR A 139 10.29 0.76 3.63
C THR A 139 9.58 -0.52 3.19
N GLU A 140 9.66 -0.86 1.94
CA GLU A 140 9.03 -2.06 1.43
C GLU A 140 10.05 -3.12 1.01
N GLY A 141 9.94 -4.28 1.64
CA GLY A 141 10.59 -5.48 1.14
C GLY A 141 10.14 -5.80 -0.30
N ASN A 142 10.75 -6.82 -0.88
CA ASN A 142 10.67 -7.21 -2.30
C ASN A 142 9.22 -7.45 -2.77
N LYS A 143 8.45 -6.39 -3.04
CA LYS A 143 7.12 -6.51 -3.65
C LYS A 143 7.24 -6.78 -5.14
N LYS A 144 6.69 -7.92 -5.54
CA LYS A 144 6.55 -8.32 -6.95
C LYS A 144 5.38 -7.60 -7.65
N ASP A 145 4.61 -6.81 -6.92
CA ASP A 145 3.43 -6.11 -7.45
C ASP A 145 3.83 -5.00 -8.43
N MET A 146 3.44 -5.18 -9.68
CA MET A 146 3.71 -4.24 -10.77
C MET A 146 3.01 -2.89 -10.54
N ALA A 147 1.79 -2.89 -10.00
CA ALA A 147 1.02 -1.68 -9.75
C ALA A 147 1.73 -0.79 -8.73
N TRP A 148 2.23 -1.37 -7.66
CA TRP A 148 3.02 -0.66 -6.66
C TRP A 148 4.33 -0.09 -7.24
N ARG A 149 5.08 -0.90 -8.03
CA ARG A 149 6.30 -0.42 -8.69
C ARG A 149 6.05 0.76 -9.62
N ASN A 150 4.92 0.75 -10.34
CA ASN A 150 4.54 1.85 -11.20
C ASN A 150 4.19 3.10 -10.38
N LYS A 151 3.51 2.96 -9.25
CA LYS A 151 3.25 4.08 -8.34
C LYS A 151 4.54 4.72 -7.83
N LEU A 152 5.49 3.91 -7.35
CA LEU A 152 6.78 4.39 -6.87
C LEU A 152 7.57 5.11 -7.98
N LYS A 153 7.60 4.56 -9.20
CA LYS A 153 8.25 5.22 -10.35
C LYS A 153 7.59 6.55 -10.70
N SER A 154 6.26 6.60 -10.67
CA SER A 154 5.50 7.82 -10.94
C SER A 154 5.72 8.88 -9.84
N ALA A 155 5.77 8.48 -8.57
CA ALA A 155 6.10 9.35 -7.45
C ALA A 155 7.50 9.96 -7.62
N ARG A 156 8.50 9.13 -7.89
CA ARG A 156 9.88 9.59 -8.17
C ARG A 156 9.94 10.58 -9.32
N HIS A 157 9.24 10.29 -10.42
CA HIS A 157 9.23 11.19 -11.58
C HIS A 157 8.56 12.54 -11.29
N LEU A 158 7.44 12.52 -10.55
CA LEU A 158 6.69 13.71 -10.19
C LEU A 158 7.50 14.60 -9.23
N LEU A 159 7.96 14.02 -8.12
CA LEU A 159 8.60 14.74 -7.03
C LEU A 159 9.99 15.26 -7.38
N ARG A 160 10.75 14.54 -8.22
CA ARG A 160 12.07 14.98 -8.67
C ARG A 160 12.05 16.32 -9.41
N LYS A 161 10.93 16.68 -10.05
CA LYS A 161 10.77 17.99 -10.69
C LYS A 161 10.80 19.15 -9.69
N ASP A 162 10.37 18.87 -8.45
CA ASP A 162 10.32 19.82 -7.37
C ASP A 162 11.56 19.71 -6.43
N GLY A 163 12.58 18.93 -6.85
CA GLY A 163 13.80 18.72 -6.07
C GLY A 163 13.67 17.69 -4.95
N VAL A 164 12.53 17.04 -4.82
CA VAL A 164 12.23 16.08 -3.76
C VAL A 164 12.64 14.66 -4.19
N GLU A 165 13.41 13.97 -3.36
CA GLU A 165 13.86 12.60 -3.64
C GLU A 165 12.97 11.55 -2.95
N VAL A 166 12.90 10.37 -3.59
CA VAL A 166 12.16 9.21 -3.05
C VAL A 166 13.10 8.02 -2.96
N ILE A 167 13.36 7.58 -1.73
CA ILE A 167 14.28 6.48 -1.41
C ILE A 167 13.47 5.27 -0.98
N GLN A 168 13.82 4.10 -1.50
CA GLN A 168 13.30 2.83 -1.06
C GLN A 168 14.34 2.09 -0.25
N LEU A 169 13.98 1.70 0.98
CA LEU A 169 14.82 0.89 1.87
C LEU A 169 14.20 -0.49 2.02
N GLN A 170 14.91 -1.53 1.58
CA GLN A 170 14.38 -2.90 1.52
C GLN A 170 14.94 -3.82 2.61
N THR A 171 16.05 -3.41 3.24
CA THR A 171 16.75 -4.22 4.24
C THR A 171 17.15 -3.39 5.45
N GLN A 172 17.35 -4.05 6.58
CA GLN A 172 17.91 -3.42 7.78
C GLN A 172 19.27 -2.79 7.53
N LYS A 173 20.10 -3.41 6.69
CA LYS A 173 21.43 -2.91 6.34
C LYS A 173 21.31 -1.56 5.63
N GLU A 174 20.45 -1.46 4.63
CA GLU A 174 20.18 -0.21 3.91
C GLU A 174 19.67 0.90 4.83
N ILE A 175 18.80 0.59 5.79
CA ILE A 175 18.33 1.55 6.80
C ILE A 175 19.52 2.08 7.59
N THR A 176 20.36 1.19 8.11
CA THR A 176 21.53 1.58 8.93
C THR A 176 22.51 2.42 8.12
N GLU A 177 22.84 2.00 6.90
CA GLU A 177 23.74 2.73 6.01
C GLU A 177 23.21 4.11 5.65
N PHE A 178 21.92 4.21 5.36
CA PHE A 178 21.26 5.47 5.03
C PHE A 178 21.26 6.45 6.20
N ILE A 179 20.88 6.00 7.40
CA ILE A 179 20.89 6.86 8.60
C ILE A 179 22.31 7.32 8.93
N ASN A 180 23.29 6.44 8.87
CA ASN A 180 24.71 6.79 9.10
C ASN A 180 25.21 7.81 8.07
N TYR A 181 24.82 7.65 6.81
CA TYR A 181 25.13 8.61 5.75
C TYR A 181 24.56 9.99 6.08
N LEU A 182 23.28 10.09 6.43
CA LEU A 182 22.65 11.36 6.80
C LEU A 182 23.33 12.03 8.00
N MET A 183 23.60 11.28 9.07
CA MET A 183 24.30 11.79 10.27
C MET A 183 25.73 12.24 9.99
N SER A 184 26.35 11.80 8.89
CA SER A 184 27.70 12.26 8.51
C SER A 184 27.74 13.64 7.87
N TYR A 185 26.61 14.12 7.37
CA TYR A 185 26.47 15.45 6.75
C TYR A 185 26.08 16.55 7.75
N GLU A 186 25.55 16.20 8.93
CA GLU A 186 25.21 17.16 9.98
C GLU A 186 26.42 17.62 10.82
N LYS A 187 27.63 17.15 10.51
CA LYS A 187 28.89 17.56 11.14
C LYS A 187 29.62 18.56 10.26
#